data_11557aa0650a68f05250a707d8ce26cc
#
_entry.id   11557aa0650a68f05250a707d8ce26cc
#
_cell.length_a   1.000
_cell.length_b   1.000
_cell.length_c   1.000
_cell.angle_alpha   90.00
_cell.angle_beta   90.00
_cell.angle_gamma   90.00
#
_symmetry.space_group_name_H-M   'P 1'
#
loop_
_entity.id
_entity.type
_entity.pdbx_description
1 polymer ?
#
loop_
_entity_poly.entity_id
_entity_poly.type
_entity_poly.pdbx_seq_one_letter_code
_entity_poly.pdbx_strand_id
1 'polypeptide(L)' 'MAEAYVLITCEEGSEEKIINELSEINGIITTNRVIGPYNILVKIKGETIDTVIETITSDIKTIDKIQYTLTLKVKH' A
#
# COMPACT_ATOMS: atom_id res chain seq x y z
N MET A 1 -10.08 -5.86 -14.37
CA MET A 1 -9.40 -5.77 -13.08
C MET A 1 -8.94 -4.36 -12.82
N ALA A 2 -9.04 -3.91 -11.59
CA ALA A 2 -8.58 -2.59 -11.20
C ALA A 2 -7.24 -2.68 -10.48
N GLU A 3 -6.41 -1.64 -10.65
CA GLU A 3 -5.10 -1.57 -10.03
C GLU A 3 -4.88 -0.18 -9.43
N ALA A 4 -4.04 -0.13 -8.41
CA ALA A 4 -3.63 1.12 -7.80
C ALA A 4 -2.21 1.00 -7.27
N TYR A 5 -1.55 2.13 -7.13
CA TYR A 5 -0.31 2.24 -6.39
C TYR A 5 -0.59 2.99 -5.10
N VAL A 6 0.04 2.57 -4.03
CA VAL A 6 -0.04 3.27 -2.75
C VAL A 6 1.38 3.63 -2.32
N LEU A 7 1.61 4.92 -2.14
CA LEU A 7 2.86 5.42 -1.60
C LEU A 7 2.66 5.64 -0.10
N ILE A 8 3.56 5.12 0.70
CA ILE A 8 3.43 5.12 2.16
C ILE A 8 4.62 5.83 2.79
N THR A 9 4.33 6.73 3.73
CA THR A 9 5.33 7.21 4.67
C THR A 9 5.08 6.52 5.99
N CYS A 10 6.15 6.14 6.66
CA CYS A 10 6.06 5.45 7.93
C CYS A 10 7.15 5.90 8.87
N GLU A 11 7.02 5.51 10.12
CA GLU A 11 8.01 5.78 11.14
C GLU A 11 9.35 5.13 10.76
N GLU A 12 10.44 5.85 10.94
CA GLU A 12 11.77 5.36 10.59
C GLU A 12 12.07 4.06 11.33
N GLY A 13 12.58 3.08 10.60
CA GLY A 13 12.92 1.78 11.16
C GLY A 13 11.78 0.77 11.15
N SER A 14 10.56 1.17 10.75
CA SER A 14 9.41 0.26 10.73
C SER A 14 9.10 -0.32 9.35
N GLU A 15 9.87 0.03 8.32
CA GLU A 15 9.61 -0.35 6.93
C GLU A 15 9.52 -1.87 6.75
N GLU A 16 10.47 -2.61 7.30
CA GLU A 16 10.50 -4.06 7.13
C GLU A 16 9.28 -4.74 7.74
N LYS A 17 8.91 -4.31 8.94
CA LYS A 17 7.73 -4.84 9.62
C LYS A 17 6.46 -4.57 8.82
N ILE A 18 6.34 -3.35 8.30
CA ILE A 18 5.18 -2.96 7.50
C ILE A 18 5.12 -3.76 6.21
N ILE A 19 6.25 -3.93 5.53
CA ILE A 19 6.31 -4.72 4.29
C ILE A 19 5.89 -6.16 4.57
N ASN A 20 6.32 -6.74 5.68
CA ASN A 20 5.93 -8.10 6.06
C ASN A 20 4.41 -8.20 6.27
N GLU A 21 3.82 -7.21 6.93
CA GLU A 21 2.37 -7.19 7.13
C GLU A 21 1.63 -6.99 5.80
N LEU A 22 2.12 -6.11 4.94
CA LEU A 22 1.53 -5.89 3.62
C LEU A 22 1.52 -7.16 2.77
N SER A 23 2.58 -7.96 2.85
CA SER A 23 2.71 -9.16 2.03
C SER A 23 1.64 -10.22 2.34
N GLU A 24 0.97 -10.11 3.48
CA GLU A 24 -0.09 -11.04 3.88
C GLU A 24 -1.48 -10.59 3.41
N ILE A 25 -1.58 -9.40 2.84
CA ILE A 25 -2.87 -8.86 2.39
C ILE A 25 -3.17 -9.36 0.98
N ASN A 26 -4.37 -9.89 0.78
CA ASN A 26 -4.82 -10.32 -0.54
C ASN A 26 -4.92 -9.13 -1.48
N GLY A 27 -4.44 -9.30 -2.71
CA GLY A 27 -4.47 -8.26 -3.72
C GLY A 27 -3.16 -7.50 -3.85
N ILE A 28 -2.28 -7.57 -2.88
CA ILE A 28 -0.96 -6.94 -2.97
C ILE A 28 -0.13 -7.72 -3.99
N ILE A 29 0.39 -7.00 -4.99
CA ILE A 29 1.22 -7.60 -6.04
C ILE A 29 2.69 -7.46 -5.71
N THR A 30 3.12 -6.24 -5.38
CA THR A 30 4.52 -5.97 -5.03
C THR A 30 4.60 -4.94 -3.92
N THR A 31 5.65 -5.02 -3.14
CA THR A 31 6.01 -4.01 -2.16
C THR A 31 7.49 -3.71 -2.33
N ASN A 32 7.85 -2.44 -2.37
CA ASN A 32 9.23 -2.01 -2.54
C ASN A 32 9.55 -0.87 -1.59
N ARG A 33 10.77 -0.90 -1.04
CA ARG A 33 11.28 0.26 -0.32
C ARG A 33 11.74 1.27 -1.37
N VAL A 34 11.45 2.54 -1.14
CA VAL A 34 11.82 3.61 -2.06
C VAL A 34 12.51 4.72 -1.30
N ILE A 35 13.24 5.54 -2.03
CA ILE A 35 13.96 6.70 -1.48
C ILE A 35 13.28 7.96 -1.99
N GLY A 36 13.07 8.91 -1.10
CA GLY A 36 12.44 10.18 -1.44
C GLY A 36 11.42 10.57 -0.38
N PRO A 37 10.37 11.32 -0.76
CA PRO A 37 9.34 11.75 0.20
C PRO A 37 8.54 10.61 0.80
N TYR A 38 8.55 9.45 0.17
CA TYR A 38 7.84 8.25 0.64
C TYR A 38 8.84 7.13 0.91
N ASN A 39 8.43 6.17 1.74
CA ASN A 39 9.29 5.09 2.19
C ASN A 39 9.00 3.75 1.50
N ILE A 40 7.73 3.52 1.14
CA ILE A 40 7.29 2.24 0.58
C ILE A 40 6.36 2.49 -0.60
N LEU A 41 6.52 1.71 -1.66
CA LEU A 41 5.63 1.70 -2.80
C LEU A 41 4.95 0.34 -2.86
N VAL A 42 3.62 0.35 -2.91
CA VAL A 42 2.80 -0.86 -2.98
C VAL A 42 2.00 -0.85 -4.28
N LYS A 43 1.99 -1.99 -4.98
CA LYS A 43 1.07 -2.18 -6.10
C LYS A 43 -0.01 -3.16 -5.66
N ILE A 44 -1.27 -2.79 -5.87
CA ILE A 44 -2.42 -3.58 -5.44
C ILE A 44 -3.41 -3.72 -6.59
N LYS A 45 -4.08 -4.88 -6.65
CA LYS A 45 -5.12 -5.13 -7.63
C LYS A 45 -6.36 -5.73 -6.97
N GLY A 46 -7.47 -5.62 -7.65
CA GLY A 46 -8.74 -6.23 -7.25
C GLY A 46 -9.67 -6.29 -8.45
N GLU A 47 -10.83 -6.91 -8.28
CA GLU A 47 -11.79 -7.03 -9.37
C GLU A 47 -12.34 -5.67 -9.78
N THR A 48 -12.61 -4.81 -8.80
CA THR A 48 -13.13 -3.47 -9.03
C THR A 48 -12.29 -2.46 -8.26
N ILE A 49 -12.39 -1.21 -8.67
CA ILE A 49 -11.69 -0.14 -7.95
C ILE A 49 -12.24 0.02 -6.53
N ASP A 50 -13.54 -0.24 -6.33
CA ASP A 50 -14.14 -0.17 -5.00
C ASP A 50 -13.51 -1.20 -4.06
N THR A 51 -13.28 -2.42 -4.55
CA THR A 51 -12.62 -3.47 -3.77
C THR A 51 -11.19 -3.06 -3.41
N VAL A 52 -10.47 -2.48 -4.36
CA VAL A 52 -9.10 -2.00 -4.14
C VAL A 52 -9.08 -0.91 -3.06
N ILE A 53 -9.96 0.08 -3.16
CA ILE A 53 -10.04 1.17 -2.19
C ILE A 53 -10.42 0.63 -0.81
N GLU A 54 -11.34 -0.32 -0.75
CA GLU A 54 -11.73 -0.94 0.53
C GLU A 54 -10.53 -1.63 1.20
N THR A 55 -9.74 -2.39 0.43
CA THR A 55 -8.54 -3.04 0.95
C THR A 55 -7.54 -2.00 1.48
N ILE A 56 -7.34 -0.92 0.74
CA ILE A 56 -6.43 0.14 1.17
C ILE A 56 -6.90 0.74 2.49
N THR A 57 -8.17 1.06 2.58
CA THR A 57 -8.73 1.71 3.77
C THR A 57 -8.76 0.78 4.99
N SER A 58 -9.19 -0.46 4.78
CA SER A 58 -9.39 -1.41 5.88
C SER A 58 -8.11 -2.11 6.31
N ASP A 59 -7.25 -2.46 5.36
CA ASP A 59 -6.12 -3.33 5.64
C ASP A 59 -4.77 -2.63 5.64
N ILE A 60 -4.60 -1.60 4.80
CA ILE A 60 -3.32 -0.89 4.71
C ILE A 60 -3.26 0.27 5.69
N LYS A 61 -4.26 1.17 5.66
CA LYS A 61 -4.23 2.38 6.50
C LYS A 61 -4.32 2.08 8.00
N THR A 62 -4.72 0.88 8.37
CA THR A 62 -4.81 0.46 9.77
C THR A 62 -3.53 -0.17 10.31
N ILE A 63 -2.52 -0.36 9.45
CA ILE A 63 -1.23 -0.89 9.90
C ILE A 63 -0.55 0.15 10.80
N ASP A 64 -0.05 -0.31 11.94
CA ASP A 64 0.64 0.54 12.90
C ASP A 64 1.91 1.15 12.28
N LYS A 65 2.26 2.36 12.70
CA LYS A 65 3.44 3.11 12.28
C LYS A 65 3.35 3.75 10.90
N ILE A 66 2.28 3.55 10.16
CA ILE A 66 2.03 4.27 8.91
C ILE A 66 1.57 5.68 9.28
N GLN A 67 2.25 6.68 8.73
CA GLN A 67 1.95 8.09 9.01
C GLN A 67 1.08 8.70 7.94
N TYR A 68 1.33 8.34 6.67
CA TYR A 68 0.62 8.95 5.57
C TYR A 68 0.62 8.02 4.36
N THR A 69 -0.45 8.07 3.58
CA THR A 69 -0.56 7.28 2.35
C THR A 69 -1.07 8.16 1.22
N LEU A 70 -0.59 7.89 0.01
CA LEU A 70 -1.07 8.51 -1.21
C LEU A 70 -1.46 7.41 -2.18
N THR A 71 -2.71 7.40 -2.61
CA THR A 71 -3.21 6.39 -3.54
C THR A 71 -3.28 6.96 -4.95
N LEU A 72 -2.69 6.22 -5.89
CA LEU A 72 -2.73 6.54 -7.31
C LEU A 72 -3.47 5.42 -8.02
N LYS A 73 -4.68 5.71 -8.50
CA LYS A 73 -5.46 4.73 -9.26
C LYS A 73 -4.91 4.63 -10.67
N VAL A 74 -4.73 3.40 -11.15
CA VAL A 74 -4.29 3.18 -12.53
C VAL A 74 -5.49 3.41 -13.46
N LYS A 75 -5.30 4.26 -14.45
CA LYS A 75 -6.33 4.55 -15.44
C LYS A 75 -6.01 3.76 -16.70
N HIS A 76 -6.96 2.96 -17.12
CA HIS A 76 -6.84 2.15 -18.34
C HIS A 76 -7.54 2.79 -19.52
#